data_2be2878c749d400986c1ecd800d52e7f
#
_entry.id   2be2878c749d400986c1ecd800d52e7f
#
_cell.length_a   1.000
_cell.length_b   1.000
_cell.length_c   1.000
_cell.angle_alpha   90.00
_cell.angle_beta   90.00
_cell.angle_gamma   90.00
#
_symmetry.space_group_name_H-M   'P 1'
#
loop_
_entity.id
_entity.type
_entity.pdbx_description
1 polymer ?
#
loop_
_entity_poly.entity_id
_entity_poly.type
_entity_poly.pdbx_seq_one_letter_code
_entity_poly.pdbx_strand_id
1 'polypeptide(L)'
;MSKVSKLPLGPSALFITSLFFIGVVFWGLFNETEIVVKYVDAGPVDKFAIGQVDQVDDLPLYVIGLENGTLRAIDTRIEGTDCLANWMPDDPRGRSINYQARHGVFADTCSNKIWAAAGHAIGGDTPLRTPHLEPRPGTDGKQHIFVEFIILDAVPSGEN
;
A
#
# COMPACT_ATOMS: atom_id res chain seq x y z
N MET A 1 58.32 14.68 -2.01
CA MET A 1 58.14 13.50 -1.16
C MET A 1 57.31 13.93 0.05
N SER A 2 56.04 13.63 0.00
CA SER A 2 55.08 14.00 1.05
C SER A 2 55.11 12.95 2.16
N LYS A 3 55.50 13.35 3.39
CA LYS A 3 55.45 12.50 4.56
C LYS A 3 53.98 12.35 5.01
N VAL A 4 53.40 11.17 4.75
CA VAL A 4 52.12 10.79 5.37
C VAL A 4 52.38 10.52 6.84
N SER A 5 51.96 11.44 7.72
CA SER A 5 52.03 11.25 9.16
C SER A 5 51.06 10.13 9.56
N LYS A 6 51.57 8.98 9.98
CA LYS A 6 50.78 7.92 10.59
C LYS A 6 50.31 8.45 11.96
N LEU A 7 49.04 8.82 12.05
CA LEU A 7 48.41 9.02 13.36
C LEU A 7 48.40 7.69 14.12
N PRO A 8 48.99 7.62 15.32
CA PRO A 8 48.85 6.44 16.15
C PRO A 8 47.41 6.35 16.63
N LEU A 9 46.63 5.45 16.05
CA LEU A 9 45.34 5.06 16.58
C LEU A 9 45.57 4.34 17.92
N GLY A 10 45.57 5.12 19.00
CA GLY A 10 45.67 4.56 20.34
C GLY A 10 44.46 3.73 20.72
N PRO A 11 44.54 2.86 21.72
CA PRO A 11 43.43 1.98 22.15
C PRO A 11 42.14 2.72 22.48
N SER A 12 42.19 4.00 22.84
CA SER A 12 41.06 4.88 23.05
C SER A 12 40.22 5.14 21.77
N ALA A 13 40.85 5.26 20.60
CA ALA A 13 40.13 5.46 19.33
C ALA A 13 39.35 4.22 18.94
N LEU A 14 39.90 3.02 19.17
CA LEU A 14 39.18 1.75 18.94
C LEU A 14 38.00 1.59 19.89
N PHE A 15 38.11 2.06 21.13
CA PHE A 15 37.04 1.99 22.11
C PHE A 15 35.86 2.92 21.73
N ILE A 16 36.14 4.14 21.26
CA ILE A 16 35.12 5.11 20.81
C ILE A 16 34.40 4.60 19.57
N THR A 17 35.13 4.05 18.58
CA THR A 17 34.51 3.49 17.38
C THR A 17 33.64 2.28 17.71
N SER A 18 34.07 1.41 18.63
CA SER A 18 33.25 0.26 19.08
C SER A 18 31.96 0.70 19.77
N LEU A 19 32.03 1.70 20.67
CA LEU A 19 30.83 2.26 21.32
C LEU A 19 29.88 2.91 20.32
N PHE A 20 30.39 3.59 19.30
CA PHE A 20 29.59 4.18 18.24
C PHE A 20 28.85 3.09 17.43
N PHE A 21 29.53 2.02 17.04
CA PHE A 21 28.91 0.90 16.33
C PHE A 21 27.83 0.19 17.18
N ILE A 22 28.11 -0.02 18.47
CA ILE A 22 27.12 -0.58 19.39
C ILE A 22 25.89 0.34 19.47
N GLY A 23 26.08 1.66 19.56
CA GLY A 23 25.00 2.63 19.58
C GLY A 23 24.15 2.60 18.31
N VAL A 24 24.78 2.53 17.13
CA VAL A 24 24.05 2.44 15.85
C VAL A 24 23.28 1.13 15.70
N VAL A 25 23.87 0.01 16.12
CA VAL A 25 23.19 -1.30 16.11
C VAL A 25 22.00 -1.29 17.08
N PHE A 26 22.20 -0.78 18.30
CA PHE A 26 21.09 -0.62 19.27
C PHE A 26 19.99 0.27 18.73
N TRP A 27 20.32 1.43 18.14
CA TRP A 27 19.33 2.32 17.53
C TRP A 27 18.54 1.61 16.43
N GLY A 28 19.21 0.84 15.56
CA GLY A 28 18.55 0.09 14.49
C GLY A 28 17.63 -1.03 14.99
N LEU A 29 17.96 -1.66 16.12
CA LEU A 29 17.17 -2.74 16.70
C LEU A 29 15.92 -2.22 17.45
N PHE A 30 15.90 -0.96 17.89
CA PHE A 30 14.78 -0.37 18.64
C PHE A 30 13.89 0.56 17.79
N ASN A 31 14.28 0.87 16.54
CA ASN A 31 13.44 1.59 15.58
C ASN A 31 12.72 0.60 14.66
N GLU A 32 11.95 -0.32 15.23
CA GLU A 32 11.06 -1.17 14.44
C GLU A 32 9.83 -0.33 14.03
N THR A 33 9.58 -0.27 12.72
CA THR A 33 8.33 0.27 12.18
C THR A 33 7.23 -0.72 12.53
N GLU A 34 6.31 -0.34 13.40
CA GLU A 34 5.17 -1.18 13.72
C GLU A 34 4.22 -1.21 12.52
N ILE A 35 4.04 -2.39 11.95
CA ILE A 35 3.06 -2.61 10.89
C ILE A 35 1.73 -2.91 11.56
N VAL A 36 0.81 -1.96 11.52
CA VAL A 36 -0.54 -2.15 12.03
C VAL A 36 -1.45 -2.63 10.91
N VAL A 37 -1.99 -3.83 11.07
CA VAL A 37 -2.99 -4.40 10.15
C VAL A 37 -4.37 -4.17 10.76
N LYS A 38 -5.23 -3.44 10.03
CA LYS A 38 -6.63 -3.23 10.41
C LYS A 38 -7.53 -3.88 9.37
N TYR A 39 -8.69 -4.38 9.82
CA TYR A 39 -9.75 -4.81 8.92
C TYR A 39 -10.81 -3.72 8.88
N VAL A 40 -11.11 -3.22 7.68
CA VAL A 40 -12.07 -2.15 7.45
C VAL A 40 -13.32 -2.76 6.84
N ASP A 41 -14.48 -2.38 7.36
CA ASP A 41 -15.78 -2.80 6.84
C ASP A 41 -16.09 -2.02 5.56
N ALA A 42 -16.10 -2.69 4.41
CA ALA A 42 -16.43 -2.10 3.12
C ALA A 42 -17.95 -2.06 2.85
N GLY A 43 -18.75 -2.68 3.72
CA GLY A 43 -20.18 -2.74 3.61
C GLY A 43 -20.73 -4.13 3.20
N PRO A 44 -22.05 -4.23 3.05
CA PRO A 44 -22.71 -5.49 2.79
C PRO A 44 -22.35 -6.07 1.41
N VAL A 45 -22.25 -7.41 1.33
CA VAL A 45 -21.84 -8.12 0.10
C VAL A 45 -22.71 -7.77 -1.10
N ASP A 46 -24.02 -7.53 -0.89
CA ASP A 46 -24.99 -7.21 -1.93
C ASP A 46 -24.79 -5.81 -2.57
N LYS A 47 -23.95 -4.97 -1.96
CA LYS A 47 -23.54 -3.67 -2.51
C LYS A 47 -22.69 -3.82 -3.77
N PHE A 48 -21.89 -4.90 -3.88
CA PHE A 48 -20.86 -5.02 -4.89
C PHE A 48 -21.32 -5.84 -6.11
N ALA A 49 -21.87 -5.16 -7.11
CA ALA A 49 -22.25 -5.80 -8.37
C ALA A 49 -21.04 -6.07 -9.27
N ILE A 50 -21.19 -7.01 -10.21
CA ILE A 50 -20.13 -7.34 -11.19
C ILE A 50 -19.73 -6.10 -11.98
N GLY A 51 -18.42 -5.79 -11.96
CA GLY A 51 -17.83 -4.65 -12.66
C GLY A 51 -18.10 -3.29 -12.01
N GLN A 52 -18.76 -3.23 -10.85
CA GLN A 52 -18.86 -2.03 -10.04
C GLN A 52 -17.58 -1.85 -9.22
N VAL A 53 -17.09 -0.62 -9.16
CA VAL A 53 -15.91 -0.21 -8.39
C VAL A 53 -16.37 0.78 -7.33
N ASP A 54 -16.27 0.41 -6.07
CA ASP A 54 -16.69 1.22 -4.93
C ASP A 54 -15.51 1.55 -4.03
N GLN A 55 -15.38 2.81 -3.67
CA GLN A 55 -14.39 3.24 -2.67
C GLN A 55 -14.85 2.86 -1.27
N VAL A 56 -13.92 2.42 -0.45
CA VAL A 56 -14.15 2.09 0.96
C VAL A 56 -13.88 3.34 1.81
N ASP A 57 -14.94 3.97 2.27
CA ASP A 57 -14.88 5.25 2.99
C ASP A 57 -13.97 6.26 2.27
N ASP A 58 -13.20 7.07 3.00
CA ASP A 58 -12.22 8.01 2.44
C ASP A 58 -10.80 7.38 2.31
N LEU A 59 -10.70 6.04 2.30
CA LEU A 59 -9.42 5.34 2.23
C LEU A 59 -8.96 5.17 0.77
N PRO A 60 -7.65 5.02 0.53
CA PRO A 60 -7.10 4.65 -0.77
C PRO A 60 -7.34 3.16 -1.08
N LEU A 61 -8.57 2.73 -0.89
CA LEU A 61 -8.99 1.34 -0.95
C LEU A 61 -10.31 1.24 -1.72
N TYR A 62 -10.36 0.31 -2.68
CA TYR A 62 -11.54 0.05 -3.48
C TYR A 62 -11.90 -1.42 -3.45
N VAL A 63 -13.19 -1.74 -3.63
CA VAL A 63 -13.68 -3.09 -3.84
C VAL A 63 -14.35 -3.16 -5.20
N ILE A 64 -14.04 -4.18 -5.98
CA ILE A 64 -14.63 -4.46 -7.29
C ILE A 64 -15.27 -5.85 -7.33
N GLY A 65 -16.47 -5.95 -7.90
CA GLY A 65 -17.08 -7.21 -8.31
C GLY A 65 -16.49 -7.71 -9.62
N LEU A 66 -15.83 -8.90 -9.60
CA LEU A 66 -15.26 -9.52 -10.79
C LEU A 66 -16.30 -10.31 -11.58
N GLU A 67 -15.99 -10.61 -12.85
CA GLU A 67 -16.88 -11.34 -13.79
C GLU A 67 -17.30 -12.73 -13.31
N ASN A 68 -16.47 -13.39 -12.52
CA ASN A 68 -16.75 -14.70 -11.93
C ASN A 68 -17.58 -14.62 -10.64
N GLY A 69 -18.07 -13.42 -10.27
CA GLY A 69 -18.85 -13.19 -9.06
C GLY A 69 -18.02 -13.10 -7.77
N THR A 70 -16.70 -13.16 -7.85
CA THR A 70 -15.84 -12.91 -6.69
C THR A 70 -15.59 -11.43 -6.52
N LEU A 71 -15.22 -11.02 -5.30
CA LEU A 71 -14.81 -9.66 -5.00
C LEU A 71 -13.29 -9.57 -4.95
N ARG A 72 -12.77 -8.38 -5.29
CA ARG A 72 -11.35 -8.05 -5.16
C ARG A 72 -11.20 -6.69 -4.50
N ALA A 73 -10.32 -6.61 -3.49
CA ALA A 73 -9.90 -5.33 -2.96
C ALA A 73 -8.68 -4.82 -3.73
N ILE A 74 -8.58 -3.51 -3.87
CA ILE A 74 -7.51 -2.80 -4.57
C ILE A 74 -7.01 -1.68 -3.65
N ASP A 75 -5.75 -1.72 -3.28
CA ASP A 75 -5.05 -0.64 -2.60
C ASP A 75 -4.43 0.26 -3.68
N THR A 76 -4.82 1.52 -3.70
CA THR A 76 -4.39 2.47 -4.74
C THR A 76 -3.10 3.19 -4.43
N ARG A 77 -2.45 2.90 -3.30
CA ARG A 77 -1.11 3.39 -3.00
C ARG A 77 -0.09 2.75 -3.92
N ILE A 78 0.69 3.59 -4.59
CA ILE A 78 1.71 3.13 -5.54
C ILE A 78 3.01 2.89 -4.78
N GLU A 79 3.45 1.64 -4.77
CA GLU A 79 4.63 1.21 -4.02
C GLU A 79 5.88 2.06 -4.35
N GLY A 80 6.59 2.47 -3.31
CA GLY A 80 7.81 3.29 -3.43
C GLY A 80 7.59 4.75 -3.75
N THR A 81 6.34 5.24 -3.71
CA THR A 81 5.99 6.64 -3.95
C THR A 81 4.90 7.12 -2.98
N ASP A 82 4.71 8.44 -2.90
CA ASP A 82 3.57 9.04 -2.18
C ASP A 82 2.34 9.25 -3.10
N CYS A 83 2.36 8.65 -4.30
CA CYS A 83 1.31 8.82 -5.31
C CYS A 83 0.18 7.81 -5.13
N LEU A 84 -1.01 8.19 -5.56
CA LEU A 84 -2.21 7.35 -5.54
C LEU A 84 -2.72 7.13 -6.96
N ALA A 85 -3.29 5.96 -7.19
CA ALA A 85 -4.03 5.67 -8.40
C ALA A 85 -5.52 5.99 -8.17
N ASN A 86 -6.01 7.07 -8.74
CA ASN A 86 -7.41 7.47 -8.60
C ASN A 86 -8.31 6.76 -9.61
N TRP A 87 -9.49 6.34 -9.16
CA TRP A 87 -10.50 5.77 -10.03
C TRP A 87 -11.14 6.84 -10.92
N MET A 88 -11.05 6.65 -12.24
CA MET A 88 -11.62 7.51 -13.29
C MET A 88 -12.74 6.74 -14.00
N PRO A 89 -14.00 6.81 -13.55
CA PRO A 89 -15.09 5.91 -13.99
C PRO A 89 -15.46 6.06 -15.46
N ASP A 90 -15.33 7.26 -16.02
CA ASP A 90 -15.75 7.57 -17.39
C ASP A 90 -14.61 7.48 -18.42
N ASP A 91 -13.41 7.05 -17.99
CA ASP A 91 -12.26 7.00 -18.88
C ASP A 91 -12.47 5.94 -19.99
N PRO A 92 -12.47 6.35 -21.27
CA PRO A 92 -12.76 5.46 -22.40
C PRO A 92 -11.68 4.39 -22.64
N ARG A 93 -10.48 4.59 -22.08
CA ARG A 93 -9.38 3.59 -22.17
C ARG A 93 -9.77 2.27 -21.51
N GLY A 94 -10.66 2.33 -20.51
CA GLY A 94 -11.20 1.15 -19.85
C GLY A 94 -11.86 0.15 -20.80
N ARG A 95 -12.46 0.61 -21.91
CA ARG A 95 -13.18 -0.26 -22.86
C ARG A 95 -12.33 -1.37 -23.47
N SER A 96 -11.06 -1.12 -23.67
CA SER A 96 -10.17 -2.11 -24.31
C SER A 96 -9.59 -3.14 -23.36
N ILE A 97 -9.77 -2.94 -22.03
CA ILE A 97 -9.04 -3.68 -20.99
C ILE A 97 -9.96 -4.24 -19.87
N ASN A 98 -11.15 -3.67 -19.74
CA ASN A 98 -12.09 -4.12 -18.72
C ASN A 98 -13.11 -5.13 -19.29
N TYR A 99 -13.65 -5.94 -18.41
CA TYR A 99 -14.73 -6.86 -18.72
C TYR A 99 -15.93 -6.16 -19.32
N GLN A 100 -16.53 -6.75 -20.36
CA GLN A 100 -17.67 -6.21 -21.12
C GLN A 100 -17.45 -4.80 -21.68
N ALA A 101 -16.21 -4.44 -22.01
CA ALA A 101 -15.85 -3.13 -22.54
C ALA A 101 -16.35 -1.96 -21.65
N ARG A 102 -16.35 -2.15 -20.33
CA ARG A 102 -16.73 -1.09 -19.40
C ARG A 102 -15.68 0.01 -19.39
N HIS A 103 -16.14 1.23 -19.19
CA HIS A 103 -15.29 2.39 -18.99
C HIS A 103 -14.58 2.31 -17.63
N GLY A 104 -13.64 3.20 -17.43
CA GLY A 104 -12.95 3.43 -16.17
C GLY A 104 -11.60 2.76 -16.10
N VAL A 105 -10.68 3.48 -15.50
CA VAL A 105 -9.31 3.04 -15.18
C VAL A 105 -8.90 3.63 -13.84
N PHE A 106 -7.94 3.01 -13.18
CA PHE A 106 -7.16 3.69 -12.17
C PHE A 106 -6.03 4.46 -12.87
N ALA A 107 -5.86 5.73 -12.55
CA ALA A 107 -4.83 6.59 -13.12
C ALA A 107 -3.94 7.17 -12.02
N ASP A 108 -2.63 7.09 -12.21
CA ASP A 108 -1.64 7.65 -11.30
C ASP A 108 -1.72 9.19 -11.30
N THR A 109 -1.76 9.77 -10.12
CA THR A 109 -1.79 11.24 -9.93
C THR A 109 -0.47 11.93 -10.29
N CYS A 110 0.63 11.20 -10.33
CA CYS A 110 1.99 11.73 -10.53
C CYS A 110 2.58 11.40 -11.90
N SER A 111 2.06 10.41 -12.59
CA SER A 111 2.56 9.94 -13.87
C SER A 111 1.41 9.62 -14.83
N ASN A 112 1.74 9.11 -16.02
CA ASN A 112 0.73 8.68 -16.99
C ASN A 112 0.38 7.19 -16.90
N LYS A 113 0.74 6.52 -15.81
CA LYS A 113 0.46 5.11 -15.61
C LYS A 113 -1.03 4.88 -15.37
N ILE A 114 -1.52 3.78 -15.91
CA ILE A 114 -2.92 3.37 -15.75
C ILE A 114 -3.03 1.88 -15.45
N TRP A 115 -4.10 1.53 -14.76
CA TRP A 115 -4.47 0.14 -14.45
C TRP A 115 -5.93 -0.09 -14.81
N ALA A 116 -6.22 -1.31 -15.23
CA ALA A 116 -7.59 -1.78 -15.42
C ALA A 116 -8.38 -1.72 -14.10
N ALA A 117 -9.71 -1.76 -14.18
CA ALA A 117 -10.59 -1.79 -13.01
C ALA A 117 -10.25 -2.91 -12.01
N ALA A 118 -9.73 -4.05 -12.48
CA ALA A 118 -9.27 -5.16 -11.65
C ALA A 118 -7.84 -5.00 -11.08
N GLY A 119 -7.20 -3.84 -11.25
CA GLY A 119 -5.87 -3.52 -10.73
C GLY A 119 -4.69 -4.03 -11.58
N HIS A 120 -4.93 -4.61 -12.75
CA HIS A 120 -3.85 -5.05 -13.64
C HIS A 120 -3.17 -3.86 -14.31
N ALA A 121 -1.85 -3.83 -14.26
CA ALA A 121 -1.07 -2.78 -14.91
C ALA A 121 -1.17 -2.87 -16.45
N ILE A 122 -1.15 -1.70 -17.10
CA ILE A 122 -1.16 -1.56 -18.54
C ILE A 122 0.19 -1.00 -18.97
N GLY A 123 0.83 -1.68 -19.92
CA GLY A 123 2.16 -1.25 -20.40
C GLY A 123 3.34 -1.88 -19.68
N GLY A 124 3.13 -2.93 -18.85
CA GLY A 124 4.19 -3.69 -18.21
C GLY A 124 4.62 -3.18 -16.84
N ASP A 125 3.86 -2.27 -16.26
CA ASP A 125 4.06 -1.79 -14.90
C ASP A 125 3.67 -2.84 -13.83
N THR A 126 3.98 -2.55 -12.56
CA THR A 126 3.56 -3.38 -11.43
C THR A 126 2.05 -3.24 -11.21
N PRO A 127 1.29 -4.34 -11.01
CA PRO A 127 -0.12 -4.28 -10.68
C PRO A 127 -0.35 -3.58 -9.33
N LEU A 128 -1.55 -3.00 -9.15
CA LEU A 128 -1.95 -2.47 -7.85
C LEU A 128 -2.04 -3.61 -6.83
N ARG A 129 -1.72 -3.30 -5.60
CA ARG A 129 -1.79 -4.26 -4.50
C ARG A 129 -3.23 -4.70 -4.28
N THR A 130 -3.41 -6.01 -4.06
CA THR A 130 -4.70 -6.63 -3.79
C THR A 130 -4.73 -7.15 -2.35
N PRO A 131 -5.24 -6.34 -1.39
CA PRO A 131 -5.40 -6.76 0.00
C PRO A 131 -6.32 -7.97 0.14
N HIS A 132 -6.14 -8.72 1.22
CA HIS A 132 -7.05 -9.80 1.57
C HIS A 132 -8.41 -9.24 1.95
N LEU A 133 -9.47 -9.93 1.53
CA LEU A 133 -10.84 -9.63 1.92
C LEU A 133 -11.54 -10.89 2.40
N GLU A 134 -12.43 -10.73 3.37
CA GLU A 134 -13.21 -11.83 3.91
C GLU A 134 -14.62 -11.40 4.30
N PRO A 135 -15.61 -12.27 4.09
CA PRO A 135 -16.97 -12.03 4.56
C PRO A 135 -17.05 -12.28 6.08
N ARG A 136 -17.62 -11.33 6.80
CA ARG A 136 -17.93 -11.44 8.24
C ARG A 136 -19.34 -10.93 8.51
N PRO A 137 -20.01 -11.39 9.59
CA PRO A 137 -21.28 -10.81 10.01
C PRO A 137 -21.11 -9.32 10.38
N GLY A 138 -21.89 -8.45 9.76
CA GLY A 138 -21.99 -7.04 10.13
C GLY A 138 -22.86 -6.81 11.35
N THR A 139 -22.87 -5.59 11.86
CA THR A 139 -23.69 -5.21 13.02
C THR A 139 -25.19 -5.15 12.72
N ASP A 140 -25.54 -5.10 11.44
CA ASP A 140 -26.92 -5.12 10.91
C ASP A 140 -27.46 -6.54 10.67
N GLY A 141 -26.67 -7.57 10.98
CA GLY A 141 -27.00 -8.98 10.76
C GLY A 141 -26.83 -9.48 9.32
N LYS A 142 -26.35 -8.64 8.40
CA LYS A 142 -25.98 -9.04 7.04
C LYS A 142 -24.52 -9.50 6.98
N GLN A 143 -24.17 -10.19 5.89
CA GLN A 143 -22.76 -10.48 5.58
C GLN A 143 -22.13 -9.22 4.98
N HIS A 144 -21.07 -8.73 5.63
CA HIS A 144 -20.24 -7.62 5.17
C HIS A 144 -18.89 -8.11 4.67
N ILE A 145 -18.28 -7.32 3.82
CA ILE A 145 -16.91 -7.54 3.36
C ILE A 145 -15.95 -6.71 4.20
N PHE A 146 -15.03 -7.40 4.86
CA PHE A 146 -13.93 -6.79 5.58
C PHE A 146 -12.67 -6.89 4.75
N VAL A 147 -11.97 -5.77 4.59
CA VAL A 147 -10.74 -5.67 3.80
C VAL A 147 -9.57 -5.38 4.70
N GLU A 148 -8.50 -6.13 4.51
CA GLU A 148 -7.23 -5.90 5.20
C GLU A 148 -6.61 -4.58 4.74
N PHE A 149 -6.34 -3.67 5.68
CA PHE A 149 -5.69 -2.41 5.42
C PHE A 149 -4.43 -2.27 6.29
N ILE A 150 -3.27 -2.17 5.64
CA ILE A 150 -1.99 -1.98 6.32
C ILE A 150 -1.76 -0.49 6.50
N ILE A 151 -1.61 -0.09 7.78
CA ILE A 151 -1.21 1.25 8.17
C ILE A 151 0.27 1.17 8.56
N LEU A 152 1.11 1.92 7.86
CA LEU A 152 2.49 2.13 8.24
C LEU A 152 2.49 3.38 9.13
N ASP A 153 2.22 3.22 10.40
CA ASP A 153 2.41 4.30 11.37
C ASP A 153 3.92 4.42 11.60
N ALA A 154 4.50 5.55 11.22
CA ALA A 154 5.76 5.96 11.81
C ALA A 154 5.49 6.13 13.29
N VAL A 155 6.13 5.31 14.13
CA VAL A 155 6.02 5.41 15.59
C VAL A 155 6.32 6.86 15.97
N PRO A 156 5.39 7.60 16.57
CA PRO A 156 5.70 8.94 17.05
C PRO A 156 6.82 8.79 18.07
N SER A 157 7.98 9.37 17.76
CA SER A 157 9.08 9.52 18.71
C SER A 157 8.49 10.16 19.97
N GLY A 158 8.40 9.36 21.04
CA GLY A 158 7.66 9.68 22.26
C GLY A 158 7.93 11.11 22.74
N GLU A 159 6.89 11.89 22.81
CA GLU A 159 6.83 13.05 23.68
C GLU A 159 6.71 12.54 25.12
N ASN A 160 7.81 12.72 25.86
CA ASN A 160 7.79 12.77 27.31
C ASN A 160 7.46 14.19 27.76
#